data_ff66e2333b104b5f2b7920a192e41af7
#
_entry.id   ff66e2333b104b5f2b7920a192e41af7
#
_cell.length_a   1.000
_cell.length_b   1.000
_cell.length_c   1.000
_cell.angle_alpha   90.00
_cell.angle_beta   90.00
_cell.angle_gamma   90.00
#
_symmetry.space_group_name_H-M   'P 1'
#
loop_
_entity.id
_entity.type
_entity.pdbx_description
1 polymer ?
#
loop_
_entity_poly.entity_id
_entity_poly.type
_entity_poly.pdbx_seq_one_letter_code
_entity_poly.pdbx_strand_id
1 'polypeptide(L)'
;MSQPVLIRPATPEDAEALLQIYTPYVKNTAISFEYTVPSVEEFAERIRNTLVRYPYLVALRDGQIVGYAYAAAFKTRAAYDRAVETSIYVSQNCRGGGVGRVLYEKLAAVLRCQNILNLNACIAYPTGEDAHLTTDSPKFHERLGYQTVAHFHKCGYKFDTWYDMIWMEKLLGEHLPSPAPVRPFLEVWHDCFA
;
A
#
# COMPACT_ATOMS: atom_id res chain seq x y z
N MET A 1 17.95 -14.40 16.20
CA MET A 1 17.11 -13.19 16.34
C MET A 1 17.02 -12.55 14.95
N SER A 2 15.83 -12.31 14.42
CA SER A 2 15.70 -11.63 13.12
C SER A 2 16.21 -10.19 13.24
N GLN A 3 17.01 -9.75 12.29
CA GLN A 3 17.51 -8.37 12.28
C GLN A 3 16.35 -7.35 12.17
N PRO A 4 16.51 -6.13 12.72
CA PRO A 4 15.48 -5.11 12.64
C PRO A 4 15.22 -4.71 11.17
N VAL A 5 13.96 -4.43 10.87
CA VAL A 5 13.54 -3.93 9.55
C VAL A 5 13.84 -2.43 9.50
N LEU A 6 14.67 -2.00 8.54
CA LEU A 6 14.92 -0.59 8.27
C LEU A 6 13.91 -0.09 7.22
N ILE A 7 13.32 1.09 7.46
CA ILE A 7 12.42 1.75 6.50
C ILE A 7 13.07 3.03 5.97
N ARG A 8 12.99 3.23 4.66
CA ARG A 8 13.39 4.47 3.99
C ARG A 8 12.42 4.83 2.86
N PRO A 9 12.43 6.07 2.35
CA PRO A 9 11.81 6.39 1.09
C PRO A 9 12.35 5.51 -0.04
N ALA A 10 11.47 5.14 -0.97
CA ALA A 10 11.88 4.55 -2.23
C ALA A 10 12.54 5.60 -3.12
N THR A 11 13.35 5.14 -4.07
CA THR A 11 13.84 5.94 -5.18
C THR A 11 13.52 5.23 -6.50
N PRO A 12 13.50 5.93 -7.65
CA PRO A 12 13.26 5.28 -8.95
C PRO A 12 14.23 4.13 -9.26
N GLU A 13 15.44 4.17 -8.70
CA GLU A 13 16.48 3.13 -8.84
C GLU A 13 16.10 1.83 -8.13
N ASP A 14 15.17 1.87 -7.17
CA ASP A 14 14.64 0.67 -6.51
C ASP A 14 13.68 -0.13 -7.42
N ALA A 15 13.25 0.42 -8.55
CA ALA A 15 12.17 -0.14 -9.39
C ALA A 15 12.36 -1.60 -9.73
N GLU A 16 13.58 -2.03 -10.09
CA GLU A 16 13.86 -3.42 -10.43
C GLU A 16 13.63 -4.36 -9.22
N ALA A 17 14.12 -4.00 -8.05
CA ALA A 17 13.94 -4.79 -6.83
C ALA A 17 12.47 -4.85 -6.40
N LEU A 18 11.73 -3.74 -6.51
CA LEU A 18 10.30 -3.70 -6.20
C LEU A 18 9.48 -4.51 -7.21
N LEU A 19 9.85 -4.45 -8.47
CA LEU A 19 9.21 -5.23 -9.53
C LEU A 19 9.42 -6.74 -9.34
N GLN A 20 10.58 -7.17 -8.85
CA GLN A 20 10.81 -8.56 -8.46
C GLN A 20 9.85 -9.03 -7.37
N ILE A 21 9.53 -8.16 -6.40
CA ILE A 21 8.54 -8.44 -5.36
C ILE A 21 7.12 -8.46 -5.95
N TYR A 22 6.80 -7.54 -6.87
CA TYR A 22 5.45 -7.37 -7.45
C TYR A 22 5.10 -8.46 -8.46
N THR A 23 6.06 -8.92 -9.25
CA THR A 23 5.86 -9.89 -10.35
C THR A 23 5.08 -11.15 -9.92
N PRO A 24 5.37 -11.82 -8.81
CA PRO A 24 4.59 -12.97 -8.36
C PRO A 24 3.13 -12.63 -8.06
N TYR A 25 2.83 -11.42 -7.57
CA TYR A 25 1.46 -10.97 -7.33
C TYR A 25 0.68 -10.80 -8.61
N VAL A 26 1.31 -10.27 -9.66
CA VAL A 26 0.68 -10.13 -10.98
C VAL A 26 0.47 -11.50 -11.64
N LYS A 27 1.51 -12.34 -11.66
CA LYS A 27 1.48 -13.60 -12.43
C LYS A 27 0.69 -14.72 -11.77
N ASN A 28 0.67 -14.78 -10.43
CA ASN A 28 0.21 -15.95 -9.70
C ASN A 28 -0.98 -15.71 -8.79
N THR A 29 -1.40 -14.45 -8.60
CA THR A 29 -2.47 -14.11 -7.66
C THR A 29 -3.48 -13.13 -8.25
N ALA A 30 -4.68 -13.10 -7.68
CA ALA A 30 -5.69 -12.09 -7.92
C ALA A 30 -5.60 -10.90 -6.93
N ILE A 31 -4.51 -10.80 -6.12
CA ILE A 31 -4.25 -9.65 -5.26
C ILE A 31 -4.03 -8.38 -6.09
N SER A 32 -3.37 -8.51 -7.25
CA SER A 32 -3.33 -7.47 -8.28
C SER A 32 -4.20 -7.89 -9.46
N PHE A 33 -5.03 -6.96 -9.96
CA PHE A 33 -5.81 -7.17 -11.18
C PHE A 33 -5.07 -6.76 -12.46
N GLU A 34 -3.79 -6.42 -12.39
CA GLU A 34 -2.95 -6.29 -13.57
C GLU A 34 -2.76 -7.68 -14.24
N TYR A 35 -2.88 -7.73 -15.56
CA TYR A 35 -2.67 -8.94 -16.36
C TYR A 35 -1.22 -9.10 -16.81
N THR A 36 -0.52 -7.99 -16.98
CA THR A 36 0.86 -7.92 -17.44
C THR A 36 1.75 -7.27 -16.39
N VAL A 37 2.97 -7.78 -16.26
CA VAL A 37 3.98 -7.15 -15.41
C VAL A 37 4.47 -5.89 -16.12
N PRO A 38 4.46 -4.71 -15.47
CA PRO A 38 5.00 -3.48 -16.06
C PRO A 38 6.50 -3.59 -16.31
N SER A 39 7.04 -2.72 -17.18
CA SER A 39 8.49 -2.60 -17.33
C SER A 39 9.15 -1.94 -16.12
N VAL A 40 10.48 -2.06 -16.01
CA VAL A 40 11.25 -1.38 -14.95
C VAL A 40 11.09 0.13 -15.06
N GLU A 41 11.12 0.67 -16.29
CA GLU A 41 10.97 2.09 -16.57
C GLU A 41 9.58 2.60 -16.15
N GLU A 42 8.53 1.85 -16.48
CA GLU A 42 7.17 2.17 -16.07
C GLU A 42 7.03 2.13 -14.55
N PHE A 43 7.64 1.15 -13.89
CA PHE A 43 7.59 1.05 -12.43
C PHE A 43 8.38 2.18 -11.76
N ALA A 44 9.54 2.57 -12.30
CA ALA A 44 10.31 3.73 -11.84
C ALA A 44 9.51 5.03 -11.98
N GLU A 45 8.74 5.17 -13.07
CA GLU A 45 7.85 6.32 -13.27
C GLU A 45 6.70 6.35 -12.25
N ARG A 46 6.11 5.20 -11.92
CA ARG A 46 5.10 5.09 -10.84
C ARG A 46 5.66 5.57 -9.50
N ILE A 47 6.90 5.17 -9.15
CA ILE A 47 7.58 5.62 -7.91
C ILE A 47 7.77 7.13 -7.95
N ARG A 48 8.33 7.67 -9.04
CA ARG A 48 8.61 9.10 -9.21
C ARG A 48 7.35 9.94 -9.05
N ASN A 49 6.28 9.56 -9.75
CA ASN A 49 5.01 10.27 -9.73
C ASN A 49 4.33 10.23 -8.34
N THR A 50 4.44 9.11 -7.63
CA THR A 50 3.90 9.01 -6.27
C THR A 50 4.65 9.93 -5.31
N LEU A 51 5.98 9.94 -5.36
CA LEU A 51 6.84 10.72 -4.46
C LEU A 51 6.68 12.24 -4.59
N VAL A 52 6.10 12.74 -5.68
CA VAL A 52 5.76 14.17 -5.82
C VAL A 52 4.89 14.64 -4.65
N ARG A 53 3.99 13.78 -4.16
CA ARG A 53 3.02 14.18 -3.12
C ARG A 53 2.91 13.20 -1.96
N TYR A 54 3.01 11.91 -2.23
CA TYR A 54 2.70 10.85 -1.28
C TYR A 54 3.93 10.00 -0.95
N PRO A 55 3.95 9.37 0.24
CA PRO A 55 5.03 8.46 0.61
C PRO A 55 5.03 7.19 -0.24
N TYR A 56 6.21 6.80 -0.65
CA TYR A 56 6.54 5.49 -1.18
C TYR A 56 7.70 4.95 -0.36
N LEU A 57 7.47 3.92 0.46
CA LEU A 57 8.42 3.42 1.45
C LEU A 57 8.88 2.01 1.10
N VAL A 58 10.15 1.71 1.32
CA VAL A 58 10.74 0.38 1.21
C VAL A 58 11.21 -0.13 2.57
N ALA A 59 11.05 -1.42 2.78
CA ALA A 59 11.56 -2.13 3.94
C ALA A 59 12.79 -2.95 3.56
N LEU A 60 13.89 -2.76 4.29
CA LEU A 60 15.12 -3.50 4.12
C LEU A 60 15.35 -4.43 5.31
N ARG A 61 15.84 -5.64 5.00
CA ARG A 61 16.38 -6.60 5.96
C ARG A 61 17.68 -7.15 5.39
N ASP A 62 18.75 -7.13 6.18
CA ASP A 62 20.10 -7.56 5.73
C ASP A 62 20.58 -6.85 4.45
N GLY A 63 20.23 -5.55 4.30
CA GLY A 63 20.56 -4.75 3.12
C GLY A 63 19.71 -5.00 1.88
N GLN A 64 18.81 -5.98 1.90
CA GLN A 64 17.93 -6.30 0.77
C GLN A 64 16.52 -5.74 0.98
N ILE A 65 15.89 -5.25 -0.08
CA ILE A 65 14.49 -4.83 -0.07
C ILE A 65 13.60 -6.07 0.01
N VAL A 66 12.79 -6.13 1.08
CA VAL A 66 11.89 -7.26 1.37
C VAL A 66 10.41 -6.90 1.30
N GLY A 67 10.07 -5.65 1.06
CA GLY A 67 8.70 -5.18 0.90
C GLY A 67 8.65 -3.68 0.68
N TYR A 68 7.49 -3.20 0.27
CA TYR A 68 7.22 -1.78 0.07
C TYR A 68 5.75 -1.46 0.31
N ALA A 69 5.47 -0.20 0.66
CA ALA A 69 4.12 0.33 0.80
C ALA A 69 4.09 1.78 0.32
N TYR A 70 2.97 2.19 -0.24
CA TYR A 70 2.80 3.55 -0.73
C TYR A 70 1.37 4.04 -0.55
N ALA A 71 1.19 5.34 -0.67
CA ALA A 71 -0.11 5.97 -0.76
C ALA A 71 -0.29 6.63 -2.13
N ALA A 72 -1.52 6.70 -2.58
CA ALA A 72 -1.93 7.42 -3.77
C ALA A 72 -3.20 8.23 -3.48
N ALA A 73 -3.54 9.18 -4.36
CA ALA A 73 -4.80 9.92 -4.24
C ALA A 73 -6.00 8.97 -4.24
N PHE A 74 -6.88 9.05 -3.23
CA PHE A 74 -8.12 8.29 -3.23
C PHE A 74 -9.00 8.63 -4.43
N LYS A 75 -9.13 9.94 -4.74
CA LYS A 75 -9.78 10.48 -5.93
C LYS A 75 -9.08 11.76 -6.37
N THR A 76 -9.26 12.16 -7.61
CA THR A 76 -8.53 13.29 -8.23
C THR A 76 -9.05 14.69 -7.87
N ARG A 77 -10.24 14.82 -7.28
CA ARG A 77 -10.80 16.12 -6.91
C ARG A 77 -10.25 16.59 -5.57
N ALA A 78 -9.91 17.87 -5.45
CA ALA A 78 -9.28 18.48 -4.28
C ALA A 78 -10.04 18.26 -2.94
N ALA A 79 -11.36 18.09 -2.98
CA ALA A 79 -12.14 17.78 -1.77
C ALA A 79 -11.74 16.44 -1.12
N TYR A 80 -11.06 15.54 -1.85
CA TYR A 80 -10.57 14.26 -1.34
C TYR A 80 -9.10 14.30 -0.88
N ASP A 81 -8.48 15.46 -0.85
CA ASP A 81 -7.03 15.60 -0.58
C ASP A 81 -6.57 14.99 0.75
N ARG A 82 -7.49 14.83 1.72
CA ARG A 82 -7.20 14.21 3.03
C ARG A 82 -7.49 12.71 3.09
N ALA A 83 -7.86 12.13 1.97
CA ALA A 83 -8.06 10.69 1.82
C ALA A 83 -7.06 10.11 0.82
N VAL A 84 -6.48 8.98 1.16
CA VAL A 84 -5.54 8.26 0.30
C VAL A 84 -5.94 6.81 0.15
N GLU A 85 -5.55 6.20 -0.96
CA GLU A 85 -5.49 4.76 -1.12
C GLU A 85 -4.10 4.26 -0.73
N THR A 86 -4.03 3.20 0.06
CA THR A 86 -2.78 2.58 0.51
C THR A 86 -2.60 1.20 -0.09
N SER A 87 -1.38 0.92 -0.54
CA SER A 87 -1.00 -0.39 -1.10
C SER A 87 0.24 -0.92 -0.41
N ILE A 88 0.34 -2.24 -0.30
CA ILE A 88 1.48 -2.93 0.31
C ILE A 88 1.78 -4.25 -0.39
N TYR A 89 3.06 -4.50 -0.62
CA TYR A 89 3.58 -5.76 -1.16
C TYR A 89 4.81 -6.19 -0.37
N VAL A 90 4.83 -7.44 0.05
CA VAL A 90 5.94 -8.03 0.81
C VAL A 90 6.42 -9.25 0.07
N SER A 91 7.74 -9.41 -0.03
CA SER A 91 8.35 -10.64 -0.60
C SER A 91 7.72 -11.88 0.03
N GLN A 92 7.33 -12.85 -0.78
CA GLN A 92 6.60 -14.03 -0.30
C GLN A 92 7.40 -14.81 0.75
N ASN A 93 8.74 -14.82 0.63
CA ASN A 93 9.64 -15.48 1.58
C ASN A 93 9.77 -14.73 2.92
N CYS A 94 9.27 -13.49 3.01
CA CYS A 94 9.35 -12.63 4.20
C CYS A 94 7.98 -12.40 4.86
N ARG A 95 6.92 -13.07 4.37
CA ARG A 95 5.58 -13.01 4.99
C ARG A 95 5.61 -13.59 6.40
N GLY A 96 4.72 -13.11 7.28
CA GLY A 96 4.67 -13.53 8.68
C GLY A 96 5.77 -12.95 9.57
N GLY A 97 6.82 -12.32 9.01
CA GLY A 97 7.97 -11.74 9.73
C GLY A 97 7.79 -10.30 10.21
N GLY A 98 6.57 -9.77 10.27
CA GLY A 98 6.28 -8.42 10.79
C GLY A 98 6.57 -7.26 9.82
N VAL A 99 7.17 -7.50 8.66
CA VAL A 99 7.54 -6.47 7.66
C VAL A 99 6.35 -5.59 7.28
N GLY A 100 5.21 -6.20 6.95
CA GLY A 100 4.02 -5.45 6.54
C GLY A 100 3.49 -4.53 7.64
N ARG A 101 3.53 -4.96 8.91
CA ARG A 101 3.14 -4.15 10.05
C ARG A 101 4.02 -2.91 10.17
N VAL A 102 5.34 -3.10 10.17
CA VAL A 102 6.31 -1.99 10.31
C VAL A 102 6.15 -0.99 9.15
N LEU A 103 5.98 -1.46 7.90
CA LEU A 103 5.71 -0.61 6.75
C LEU A 103 4.45 0.24 6.93
N TYR A 104 3.33 -0.37 7.32
CA TYR A 104 2.06 0.35 7.46
C TYR A 104 2.01 1.27 8.68
N GLU A 105 2.64 0.91 9.79
CA GLU A 105 2.79 1.79 10.94
C GLU A 105 3.61 3.04 10.57
N LYS A 106 4.70 2.86 9.81
CA LYS A 106 5.53 3.96 9.34
C LYS A 106 4.79 4.82 8.29
N LEU A 107 4.12 4.19 7.33
CA LEU A 107 3.30 4.87 6.33
C LEU A 107 2.21 5.74 7.02
N ALA A 108 1.50 5.18 7.98
CA ALA A 108 0.47 5.90 8.73
C ALA A 108 1.05 7.08 9.54
N ALA A 109 2.25 6.94 10.11
CA ALA A 109 2.93 8.02 10.82
C ALA A 109 3.24 9.19 9.88
N VAL A 110 3.81 8.91 8.71
CA VAL A 110 4.09 9.94 7.69
C VAL A 110 2.81 10.62 7.21
N LEU A 111 1.78 9.84 6.91
CA LEU A 111 0.50 10.39 6.43
C LEU A 111 -0.18 11.28 7.47
N ARG A 112 -0.04 10.98 8.78
CA ARG A 112 -0.47 11.92 9.84
C ARG A 112 0.28 13.24 9.80
N CYS A 113 1.60 13.22 9.61
CA CYS A 113 2.41 14.45 9.48
C CYS A 113 2.02 15.26 8.23
N GLN A 114 1.50 14.60 7.20
CA GLN A 114 0.94 15.26 6.02
C GLN A 114 -0.45 15.87 6.24
N ASN A 115 -1.10 15.66 7.39
CA ASN A 115 -2.50 15.99 7.68
C ASN A 115 -3.51 15.17 6.83
N ILE A 116 -3.13 13.95 6.44
CA ILE A 116 -4.05 12.96 5.87
C ILE A 116 -4.86 12.33 7.01
N LEU A 117 -6.15 12.16 6.80
CA LEU A 117 -7.09 11.65 7.81
C LEU A 117 -7.65 10.26 7.49
N ASN A 118 -7.90 9.97 6.22
CA ASN A 118 -8.52 8.71 5.79
C ASN A 118 -7.53 7.85 4.99
N LEU A 119 -7.26 6.65 5.48
CA LEU A 119 -6.56 5.62 4.74
C LEU A 119 -7.59 4.62 4.20
N ASN A 120 -7.54 4.37 2.91
CA ASN A 120 -8.41 3.40 2.25
C ASN A 120 -7.56 2.31 1.61
N ALA A 121 -8.01 1.08 1.68
CA ALA A 121 -7.40 -0.05 0.98
C ALA A 121 -8.44 -0.73 0.09
N CYS A 122 -8.12 -0.84 -1.20
CA CYS A 122 -8.89 -1.59 -2.18
C CYS A 122 -8.36 -3.02 -2.23
N ILE A 123 -9.16 -4.00 -1.85
CA ILE A 123 -8.70 -5.37 -1.64
C ILE A 123 -9.57 -6.33 -2.43
N ALA A 124 -8.96 -7.13 -3.31
CA ALA A 124 -9.63 -8.24 -3.96
C ALA A 124 -10.12 -9.26 -2.90
N TYR A 125 -11.34 -9.75 -3.07
CA TYR A 125 -11.98 -10.62 -2.10
C TYR A 125 -12.49 -11.90 -2.79
N PRO A 126 -12.13 -13.10 -2.26
CA PRO A 126 -12.56 -14.36 -2.87
C PRO A 126 -14.04 -14.62 -2.60
N THR A 127 -14.75 -15.16 -3.60
CA THR A 127 -16.15 -15.57 -3.47
C THR A 127 -16.32 -16.99 -2.92
N GLY A 128 -15.20 -17.72 -2.73
CA GLY A 128 -15.13 -19.09 -2.22
C GLY A 128 -13.68 -19.52 -2.05
N GLU A 129 -13.43 -20.82 -1.97
CA GLU A 129 -12.07 -21.36 -2.01
C GLU A 129 -11.41 -21.06 -3.36
N ASP A 130 -10.19 -20.54 -3.35
CA ASP A 130 -9.49 -20.10 -4.54
C ASP A 130 -7.97 -20.30 -4.40
N ALA A 131 -7.34 -20.80 -5.49
CA ALA A 131 -5.90 -21.04 -5.52
C ALA A 131 -5.06 -19.75 -5.66
N HIS A 132 -5.68 -18.66 -6.14
CA HIS A 132 -5.01 -17.40 -6.47
C HIS A 132 -5.28 -16.29 -5.48
N LEU A 133 -6.26 -16.45 -4.56
CA LEU A 133 -6.66 -15.42 -3.62
C LEU A 133 -7.11 -16.01 -2.28
N THR A 134 -6.55 -15.49 -1.20
CA THR A 134 -6.93 -15.82 0.18
C THR A 134 -7.52 -14.60 0.90
N THR A 135 -8.05 -14.80 2.10
CA THR A 135 -8.50 -13.72 2.99
C THR A 135 -7.39 -13.16 3.88
N ASP A 136 -6.11 -13.39 3.56
CA ASP A 136 -5.00 -12.92 4.37
C ASP A 136 -4.88 -11.39 4.38
N SER A 137 -5.10 -10.76 3.21
CA SER A 137 -5.04 -9.30 3.10
C SER A 137 -6.11 -8.59 3.93
N PRO A 138 -7.42 -8.93 3.84
CA PRO A 138 -8.43 -8.38 4.75
C PRO A 138 -8.08 -8.57 6.23
N LYS A 139 -7.72 -9.79 6.65
CA LYS A 139 -7.34 -10.08 8.04
C LYS A 139 -6.11 -9.30 8.51
N PHE A 140 -5.15 -9.05 7.61
CA PHE A 140 -4.00 -8.21 7.90
C PHE A 140 -4.42 -6.77 8.16
N HIS A 141 -5.28 -6.20 7.32
CA HIS A 141 -5.78 -4.83 7.47
C HIS A 141 -6.66 -4.67 8.73
N GLU A 142 -7.52 -5.65 9.04
CA GLU A 142 -8.31 -5.66 10.28
C GLU A 142 -7.42 -5.57 11.53
N ARG A 143 -6.32 -6.36 11.59
CA ARG A 143 -5.35 -6.32 12.70
C ARG A 143 -4.62 -4.98 12.83
N LEU A 144 -4.61 -4.17 11.78
CA LEU A 144 -4.07 -2.81 11.78
C LEU A 144 -5.12 -1.74 12.03
N GLY A 145 -6.36 -2.14 12.32
CA GLY A 145 -7.46 -1.25 12.68
C GLY A 145 -8.24 -0.68 11.48
N TYR A 146 -8.14 -1.31 10.31
CA TYR A 146 -9.03 -1.02 9.20
C TYR A 146 -10.38 -1.73 9.40
N GLN A 147 -11.45 -1.13 8.88
CA GLN A 147 -12.81 -1.66 8.89
C GLN A 147 -13.35 -1.73 7.45
N THR A 148 -14.09 -2.78 7.11
CA THR A 148 -14.75 -2.88 5.81
C THR A 148 -15.89 -1.87 5.72
N VAL A 149 -15.86 -1.03 4.69
CA VAL A 149 -16.84 0.04 4.46
C VAL A 149 -17.65 -0.15 3.18
N ALA A 150 -17.19 -0.98 2.25
CA ALA A 150 -17.93 -1.34 1.04
C ALA A 150 -17.54 -2.72 0.52
N HIS A 151 -18.48 -3.37 -0.19
CA HIS A 151 -18.29 -4.65 -0.86
C HIS A 151 -18.91 -4.58 -2.26
N PHE A 152 -18.12 -4.88 -3.26
CA PHE A 152 -18.53 -4.90 -4.68
C PHE A 152 -18.44 -6.32 -5.21
N HIS A 153 -19.57 -6.84 -5.69
CA HIS A 153 -19.66 -8.23 -6.12
C HIS A 153 -19.20 -8.39 -7.57
N LYS A 154 -18.36 -9.39 -7.83
CA LYS A 154 -17.93 -9.83 -9.16
C LYS A 154 -17.47 -8.69 -10.07
N CYS A 155 -16.70 -7.74 -9.50
CA CYS A 155 -16.24 -6.54 -10.21
C CYS A 155 -14.86 -6.71 -10.85
N GLY A 156 -14.11 -7.75 -10.53
CA GLY A 156 -12.82 -8.09 -11.13
C GLY A 156 -12.85 -9.48 -11.76
N TYR A 157 -12.14 -9.66 -12.90
CA TYR A 157 -12.01 -10.95 -13.58
C TYR A 157 -10.56 -11.28 -13.80
N LYS A 158 -10.10 -12.46 -13.40
CA LYS A 158 -8.73 -12.93 -13.60
C LYS A 158 -8.68 -14.45 -13.36
N PHE A 159 -7.78 -15.17 -14.02
CA PHE A 159 -7.66 -16.63 -13.91
C PHE A 159 -9.01 -17.36 -14.12
N ASP A 160 -9.75 -16.93 -15.14
CA ASP A 160 -11.09 -17.46 -15.48
C ASP A 160 -12.13 -17.43 -14.34
N THR A 161 -11.90 -16.53 -13.36
CA THR A 161 -12.70 -16.40 -12.13
C THR A 161 -13.13 -14.95 -11.90
N TRP A 162 -14.36 -14.75 -11.46
CA TRP A 162 -14.86 -13.46 -10.99
C TRP A 162 -14.57 -13.29 -9.51
N TYR A 163 -13.96 -12.16 -9.17
CA TYR A 163 -13.63 -11.77 -7.80
C TYR A 163 -14.48 -10.59 -7.35
N ASP A 164 -14.81 -10.61 -6.07
CA ASP A 164 -15.33 -9.44 -5.40
C ASP A 164 -14.18 -8.47 -5.06
N MET A 165 -14.54 -7.28 -4.65
CA MET A 165 -13.61 -6.28 -4.12
C MET A 165 -14.23 -5.61 -2.91
N ILE A 166 -13.46 -5.46 -1.84
CA ILE A 166 -13.85 -4.70 -0.67
C ILE A 166 -13.02 -3.43 -0.54
N TRP A 167 -13.65 -2.39 0.00
CA TRP A 167 -12.94 -1.24 0.53
C TRP A 167 -12.87 -1.34 2.04
N MET A 168 -11.67 -1.15 2.56
CA MET A 168 -11.43 -1.05 4.00
C MET A 168 -10.87 0.33 4.31
N GLU A 169 -11.34 0.94 5.41
CA GLU A 169 -10.97 2.29 5.85
C GLU A 169 -10.33 2.26 7.23
N LYS A 170 -9.35 3.15 7.44
CA LYS A 170 -8.81 3.48 8.76
C LYS A 170 -8.69 4.99 8.91
N LEU A 171 -9.24 5.53 10.00
CA LEU A 171 -9.12 6.94 10.33
C LEU A 171 -7.86 7.20 11.16
N LEU A 172 -7.10 8.22 10.80
CA LEU A 172 -5.87 8.61 11.49
C LEU A 172 -6.07 9.70 12.54
N GLY A 173 -7.20 10.41 12.52
CA GLY A 173 -7.49 11.51 13.44
C GLY A 173 -8.93 11.99 13.30
N GLU A 174 -9.28 13.00 14.07
CA GLU A 174 -10.61 13.62 14.06
C GLU A 174 -10.81 14.53 12.84
N HIS A 175 -12.04 14.58 12.32
CA HIS A 175 -12.44 15.45 11.23
C HIS A 175 -12.93 16.79 11.78
N LEU A 176 -11.98 17.66 12.16
CA LEU A 176 -12.29 18.99 12.71
C LEU A 176 -12.80 19.96 11.63
N PRO A 177 -13.61 20.99 12.00
CA PRO A 177 -14.11 22.03 11.10
C PRO A 177 -12.96 22.78 10.54
N SER A 178 -12.08 23.02 10.21
CA SER A 178 -10.93 23.81 9.68
C SER A 178 -9.64 23.03 9.81
N PRO A 179 -9.56 21.90 9.11
CA PRO A 179 -8.37 21.06 9.19
C PRO A 179 -7.16 21.76 8.55
N ALA A 180 -5.97 21.54 9.12
CA ALA A 180 -4.72 22.05 8.56
C ALA A 180 -4.50 21.59 7.10
N PRO A 181 -3.82 22.39 6.27
CA PRO A 181 -3.54 22.01 4.87
C PRO A 181 -2.74 20.73 4.78
N VAL A 182 -2.96 19.97 3.70
CA VAL A 182 -2.15 18.79 3.40
C VAL A 182 -0.76 19.23 2.94
N ARG A 183 0.28 18.65 3.54
CA ARG A 183 1.69 18.92 3.23
C ARG A 183 2.24 17.84 2.30
N PRO A 184 3.10 18.17 1.33
CA PRO A 184 3.81 17.20 0.50
C PRO A 184 4.70 16.26 1.32
N PHE A 185 4.90 15.03 0.83
CA PHE A 185 5.67 14.01 1.54
C PHE A 185 7.11 14.46 1.84
N LEU A 186 7.80 15.03 0.88
CA LEU A 186 9.22 15.42 1.05
C LEU A 186 9.41 16.53 2.09
N GLU A 187 8.40 17.37 2.32
CA GLU A 187 8.46 18.40 3.36
C GLU A 187 8.34 17.84 4.78
N VAL A 188 7.65 16.71 4.94
CA VAL A 188 7.35 16.13 6.26
C VAL A 188 8.24 14.94 6.62
N TRP A 189 8.94 14.36 5.65
CA TRP A 189 9.72 13.14 5.88
C TRP A 189 10.71 13.29 7.02
N HIS A 190 11.50 14.36 7.03
CA HIS A 190 12.51 14.59 8.06
C HIS A 190 11.89 14.92 9.43
N ASP A 191 10.76 15.63 9.45
CA ASP A 191 10.06 15.99 10.69
C ASP A 191 9.48 14.77 11.42
N CYS A 192 9.08 13.74 10.66
CA CYS A 192 8.43 12.55 11.22
C CYS A 192 9.39 11.52 11.81
N PHE A 193 10.70 11.66 11.59
CA PHE A 193 11.73 10.66 11.95
C PHE A 193 12.97 11.28 12.60
N ALA A 194 12.89 12.55 13.00
CA ALA A 194 13.90 13.22 13.82
C ALA A 194 13.88 12.71 15.27
#